data_2e06717a19b5744976fb2314a56cc0b8
#
_entry.id   2e06717a19b5744976fb2314a56cc0b8
#
_cell.length_a   1.000
_cell.length_b   1.000
_cell.length_c   1.000
_cell.angle_alpha   90.00
_cell.angle_beta   90.00
_cell.angle_gamma   90.00
#
_symmetry.space_group_name_H-M   'P 1'
#
loop_
_entity.id
_entity.type
_entity.pdbx_description
1 polymer ?
#
loop_
_entity_poly.entity_id
_entity_poly.type
_entity_poly.pdbx_seq_one_letter_code
_entity_poly.pdbx_strand_id
1 'polypeptide(L)'
;LTLGLISVFLCGIGFTIIAPVTPFLVAPYVRDSSQQAFVISALTAVYAACVFLAAPVLGAFSDQVGRRPILILCLFGGGLGYLLFGIGGALWVFFLSRVIEGITGGSISTLYAYFSDSTAPDQRTKYFGWMSAVAGAGTALGPVIGGGLAHFGYAVPMFVGALVSIVNGVYAWLCLPESLPKSSRRKASLKAINPIRQFRYIFTDTGIRRIVFTAFLLWLPAGGLQAVFSQFTIDSFAWSPTLIGLMFSILGIQDILAQSFLMPWLLKQMREPAILRWGIIGEVSGYCFICLSGFFAAPILFVLGLLLYGMGDAVFAPAYNGSLSKLVNQKDQGKVLGSSQGMQSLARVIGPLLAGQLYVWFAPVAPAVLGIIFGGGALFFFWKSQA
;
A
#
# COMPACT_ATOMS: atom_id res chain seq x y z
N LEU A 1 -21.34 -11.17 -8.04
CA LEU A 1 -20.77 -9.94 -7.42
C LEU A 1 -20.42 -10.18 -5.95
N THR A 2 -21.31 -10.73 -5.10
CA THR A 2 -21.03 -11.06 -3.70
C THR A 2 -19.76 -11.92 -3.55
N LEU A 3 -19.62 -12.93 -4.43
CA LEU A 3 -18.45 -13.80 -4.48
C LEU A 3 -17.14 -13.02 -4.70
N GLY A 4 -17.15 -12.02 -5.58
CA GLY A 4 -16.00 -11.16 -5.82
C GLY A 4 -15.67 -10.28 -4.61
N LEU A 5 -16.67 -9.78 -3.85
CA LEU A 5 -16.44 -8.99 -2.63
C LEU A 5 -15.76 -9.83 -1.54
N ILE A 6 -16.16 -11.10 -1.40
CA ILE A 6 -15.47 -12.04 -0.48
C ILE A 6 -14.00 -12.19 -0.89
N SER A 7 -13.71 -12.36 -2.17
CA SER A 7 -12.33 -12.44 -2.66
C SER A 7 -11.54 -11.16 -2.39
N VAL A 8 -12.15 -9.97 -2.54
CA VAL A 8 -11.52 -8.68 -2.21
C VAL A 8 -11.17 -8.61 -0.72
N PHE A 9 -12.09 -9.00 0.16
CA PHE A 9 -11.88 -9.02 1.60
C PHE A 9 -10.72 -9.94 2.00
N LEU A 10 -10.70 -11.16 1.48
CA LEU A 10 -9.64 -12.14 1.75
C LEU A 10 -8.29 -11.68 1.21
N CYS A 11 -8.24 -11.03 0.05
CA CYS A 11 -7.02 -10.41 -0.47
C CYS A 11 -6.51 -9.28 0.45
N GLY A 12 -7.43 -8.47 1.00
CA GLY A 12 -7.07 -7.40 1.95
C GLY A 12 -6.43 -7.93 3.22
N ILE A 13 -7.01 -9.00 3.82
CA ILE A 13 -6.42 -9.68 4.97
C ILE A 13 -5.04 -10.23 4.62
N GLY A 14 -4.93 -10.99 3.53
CA GLY A 14 -3.69 -11.63 3.11
C GLY A 14 -2.55 -10.62 2.93
N PHE A 15 -2.83 -9.47 2.32
CA PHE A 15 -1.83 -8.44 2.07
C PHE A 15 -1.20 -7.86 3.34
N THR A 16 -1.93 -7.76 4.45
CA THR A 16 -1.48 -7.05 5.65
C THR A 16 -1.17 -7.96 6.85
N ILE A 17 -1.56 -9.24 6.79
CA ILE A 17 -1.36 -10.22 7.88
C ILE A 17 0.13 -10.41 8.25
N ILE A 18 1.02 -10.17 7.27
CA ILE A 18 2.46 -10.37 7.40
C ILE A 18 3.14 -9.25 8.20
N ALA A 19 2.62 -8.02 8.16
CA ALA A 19 3.30 -6.83 8.65
C ALA A 19 3.80 -6.92 10.11
N PRO A 20 3.02 -7.39 11.08
CA PRO A 20 3.47 -7.45 12.48
C PRO A 20 4.48 -8.56 12.78
N VAL A 21 4.60 -9.60 11.93
CA VAL A 21 5.43 -10.79 12.21
C VAL A 21 6.71 -10.84 11.40
N THR A 22 6.83 -10.05 10.32
CA THR A 22 8.03 -10.04 9.46
C THR A 22 9.34 -9.85 10.24
N PRO A 23 9.48 -8.90 11.18
CA PRO A 23 10.71 -8.75 11.94
C PRO A 23 11.11 -10.01 12.69
N PHE A 24 10.16 -10.65 13.34
CA PHE A 24 10.40 -11.86 14.15
C PHE A 24 10.81 -13.07 13.30
N LEU A 25 10.31 -13.16 12.07
CA LEU A 25 10.69 -14.21 11.12
C LEU A 25 12.09 -13.98 10.53
N VAL A 26 12.49 -12.73 10.33
CA VAL A 26 13.79 -12.36 9.76
C VAL A 26 14.90 -12.37 10.83
N ALA A 27 14.58 -12.08 12.09
CA ALA A 27 15.54 -11.97 13.19
C ALA A 27 16.58 -13.11 13.28
N PRO A 28 16.24 -14.41 13.12
CA PRO A 28 17.22 -15.50 13.23
C PRO A 28 18.28 -15.50 12.11
N TYR A 29 18.09 -14.75 11.03
CA TYR A 29 18.95 -14.78 9.83
C TYR A 29 19.82 -13.53 9.69
N VAL A 30 19.78 -12.62 10.65
CA VAL A 30 20.51 -11.34 10.65
C VAL A 30 21.32 -11.19 11.95
N ARG A 31 22.34 -10.32 11.92
CA ARG A 31 23.27 -10.19 13.05
C ARG A 31 22.81 -9.18 14.11
N ASP A 32 22.13 -8.13 13.65
CA ASP A 32 21.71 -7.02 14.50
C ASP A 32 20.43 -6.37 13.97
N SER A 33 19.86 -5.50 14.77
CA SER A 33 18.63 -4.75 14.52
C SER A 33 18.72 -3.85 13.28
N SER A 34 19.87 -3.25 13.04
CA SER A 34 20.08 -2.38 11.87
C SER A 34 20.06 -3.18 10.59
N GLN A 35 20.75 -4.34 10.54
CA GLN A 35 20.69 -5.25 9.41
C GLN A 35 19.28 -5.80 9.21
N GLN A 36 18.57 -6.07 10.30
CA GLN A 36 17.18 -6.52 10.26
C GLN A 36 16.27 -5.48 9.59
N ALA A 37 16.34 -4.22 10.00
CA ALA A 37 15.58 -3.13 9.41
C ALA A 37 15.86 -2.98 7.91
N PHE A 38 17.13 -3.09 7.51
CA PHE A 38 17.52 -3.04 6.10
C PHE A 38 16.93 -4.21 5.29
N VAL A 39 17.04 -5.45 5.80
CA VAL A 39 16.50 -6.64 5.13
C VAL A 39 14.99 -6.55 4.97
N ILE A 40 14.25 -6.12 6.01
CA ILE A 40 12.80 -5.93 5.94
C ILE A 40 12.44 -4.87 4.90
N SER A 41 13.18 -3.77 4.89
CA SER A 41 13.00 -2.69 3.91
C SER A 41 13.29 -3.16 2.48
N ALA A 42 14.33 -3.97 2.29
CA ALA A 42 14.67 -4.57 0.99
C ALA A 42 13.61 -5.58 0.53
N LEU A 43 13.08 -6.42 1.43
CA LEU A 43 11.97 -7.34 1.14
C LEU A 43 10.72 -6.58 0.69
N THR A 44 10.40 -5.47 1.36
CA THR A 44 9.27 -4.61 1.00
C THR A 44 9.48 -3.94 -0.36
N ALA A 45 10.68 -3.44 -0.63
CA ALA A 45 11.04 -2.81 -1.89
C ALA A 45 11.01 -3.80 -3.06
N VAL A 46 11.54 -5.00 -2.89
CA VAL A 46 11.50 -6.08 -3.91
C VAL A 46 10.06 -6.44 -4.25
N TYR A 47 9.22 -6.64 -3.23
CA TYR A 47 7.79 -6.87 -3.45
C TYR A 47 7.15 -5.74 -4.27
N ALA A 48 7.34 -4.49 -3.84
CA ALA A 48 6.77 -3.32 -4.51
C ALA A 48 7.27 -3.16 -5.96
N ALA A 49 8.56 -3.42 -6.21
CA ALA A 49 9.16 -3.40 -7.54
C ALA A 49 8.55 -4.48 -8.45
N CYS A 50 8.40 -5.69 -7.94
CA CYS A 50 7.77 -6.78 -8.69
C CYS A 50 6.31 -6.47 -9.01
N VAL A 51 5.54 -5.95 -8.05
CA VAL A 51 4.15 -5.50 -8.30
C VAL A 51 4.11 -4.40 -9.36
N PHE A 52 4.97 -3.39 -9.25
CA PHE A 52 5.02 -2.28 -10.21
C PHE A 52 5.29 -2.74 -11.64
N LEU A 53 6.20 -3.69 -11.81
CA LEU A 53 6.55 -4.24 -13.12
C LEU A 53 5.48 -5.23 -13.64
N ALA A 54 4.92 -6.05 -12.75
CA ALA A 54 3.98 -7.10 -13.11
C ALA A 54 2.56 -6.59 -13.35
N ALA A 55 2.10 -5.54 -12.66
CA ALA A 55 0.72 -5.08 -12.74
C ALA A 55 0.25 -4.72 -14.17
N PRO A 56 1.01 -3.96 -15.00
CA PRO A 56 0.62 -3.70 -16.38
C PRO A 56 0.60 -4.96 -17.25
N VAL A 57 1.54 -5.89 -16.97
CA VAL A 57 1.65 -7.17 -17.69
C VAL A 57 0.44 -8.03 -17.39
N LEU A 58 0.13 -8.23 -16.10
CA LEU A 58 -1.03 -9.01 -15.65
C LEU A 58 -2.34 -8.40 -16.16
N GLY A 59 -2.46 -7.07 -16.16
CA GLY A 59 -3.61 -6.36 -16.74
C GLY A 59 -3.79 -6.68 -18.22
N ALA A 60 -2.73 -6.54 -19.02
CA ALA A 60 -2.77 -6.84 -20.46
C ALA A 60 -3.08 -8.32 -20.75
N PHE A 61 -2.48 -9.24 -19.98
CA PHE A 61 -2.80 -10.66 -20.09
C PHE A 61 -4.23 -10.97 -19.69
N SER A 62 -4.78 -10.31 -18.65
CA SER A 62 -6.17 -10.49 -18.24
C SER A 62 -7.17 -10.00 -19.29
N ASP A 63 -6.79 -8.98 -20.10
CA ASP A 63 -7.58 -8.55 -21.27
C ASP A 63 -7.55 -9.55 -22.42
N GLN A 64 -6.50 -10.36 -22.51
CA GLN A 64 -6.30 -11.32 -23.59
C GLN A 64 -6.89 -12.71 -23.27
N VAL A 65 -6.57 -13.26 -22.11
CA VAL A 65 -6.95 -14.63 -21.72
C VAL A 65 -8.28 -14.68 -20.95
N GLY A 66 -8.68 -13.57 -20.34
CA GLY A 66 -9.82 -13.45 -19.44
C GLY A 66 -9.39 -13.07 -18.01
N ARG A 67 -10.34 -12.55 -17.24
CA ARG A 67 -10.10 -12.09 -15.86
C ARG A 67 -9.87 -13.25 -14.89
N ARG A 68 -10.71 -14.27 -15.01
CA ARG A 68 -10.72 -15.44 -14.10
C ARG A 68 -9.39 -16.19 -14.07
N PRO A 69 -8.75 -16.59 -15.19
CA PRO A 69 -7.48 -17.31 -15.17
C PRO A 69 -6.35 -16.52 -14.49
N ILE A 70 -6.29 -15.21 -14.76
CA ILE A 70 -5.27 -14.35 -14.15
C ILE A 70 -5.51 -14.15 -12.65
N LEU A 71 -6.77 -13.98 -12.23
CA LEU A 71 -7.12 -13.91 -10.82
C LEU A 71 -6.71 -15.19 -10.07
N ILE A 72 -7.02 -16.36 -10.62
CA ILE A 72 -6.66 -17.66 -10.04
C ILE A 72 -5.13 -17.78 -9.92
N LEU A 73 -4.39 -17.42 -10.98
CA LEU A 73 -2.92 -17.41 -10.96
C LEU A 73 -2.38 -16.51 -9.85
N CYS A 74 -2.92 -15.29 -9.70
CA CYS A 74 -2.52 -14.35 -8.66
C CYS A 74 -2.80 -14.89 -7.25
N LEU A 75 -3.94 -15.52 -7.02
CA LEU A 75 -4.31 -16.07 -5.72
C LEU A 75 -3.43 -17.26 -5.33
N PHE A 76 -3.18 -18.20 -6.24
CA PHE A 76 -2.28 -19.32 -5.94
C PHE A 76 -0.83 -18.87 -5.81
N GLY A 77 -0.38 -17.92 -6.62
CA GLY A 77 0.96 -17.35 -6.50
C GLY A 77 1.18 -16.62 -5.18
N GLY A 78 0.19 -15.83 -4.73
CA GLY A 78 0.21 -15.22 -3.40
C GLY A 78 0.24 -16.26 -2.28
N GLY A 79 -0.58 -17.33 -2.39
CA GLY A 79 -0.56 -18.45 -1.43
C GLY A 79 0.78 -19.16 -1.36
N LEU A 80 1.42 -19.40 -2.50
CA LEU A 80 2.77 -19.96 -2.58
C LEU A 80 3.81 -19.01 -1.94
N GLY A 81 3.69 -17.72 -2.19
CA GLY A 81 4.54 -16.71 -1.57
C GLY A 81 4.45 -16.77 -0.04
N TYR A 82 3.25 -16.71 0.54
CA TYR A 82 3.08 -16.82 2.00
C TYR A 82 3.59 -18.15 2.56
N LEU A 83 3.37 -19.25 1.85
CA LEU A 83 3.87 -20.56 2.27
C LEU A 83 5.40 -20.57 2.36
N LEU A 84 6.09 -20.07 1.32
CA LEU A 84 7.56 -19.99 1.31
C LEU A 84 8.08 -19.05 2.40
N PHE A 85 7.40 -17.91 2.62
CA PHE A 85 7.78 -16.98 3.68
C PHE A 85 7.66 -17.62 5.07
N GLY A 86 6.59 -18.41 5.29
CA GLY A 86 6.37 -19.12 6.56
C GLY A 86 7.35 -20.26 6.80
N ILE A 87 7.77 -20.98 5.75
CA ILE A 87 8.80 -22.03 5.83
C ILE A 87 10.16 -21.44 6.20
N GLY A 88 10.51 -20.28 5.63
CA GLY A 88 11.78 -19.63 5.92
C GLY A 88 12.99 -20.49 5.53
N GLY A 89 13.88 -20.73 6.46
CA GLY A 89 15.08 -21.59 6.31
C GLY A 89 16.32 -20.83 5.84
N ALA A 90 16.18 -19.79 5.01
CA ALA A 90 17.27 -18.93 4.58
C ALA A 90 16.77 -17.57 4.08
N LEU A 91 17.60 -16.52 4.12
CA LEU A 91 17.22 -15.18 3.65
C LEU A 91 16.77 -15.16 2.19
N TRP A 92 17.39 -15.92 1.30
CA TRP A 92 17.00 -15.94 -0.11
C TRP A 92 15.59 -16.50 -0.32
N VAL A 93 15.07 -17.35 0.59
CA VAL A 93 13.69 -17.89 0.53
C VAL A 93 12.69 -16.77 0.77
N PHE A 94 12.96 -15.85 1.71
CA PHE A 94 12.14 -14.67 1.94
C PHE A 94 12.11 -13.75 0.71
N PHE A 95 13.26 -13.51 0.07
CA PHE A 95 13.32 -12.72 -1.17
C PHE A 95 12.57 -13.41 -2.31
N LEU A 96 12.73 -14.71 -2.49
CA LEU A 96 12.01 -15.49 -3.50
C LEU A 96 10.49 -15.41 -3.26
N SER A 97 10.05 -15.55 -2.02
CA SER A 97 8.66 -15.35 -1.62
C SER A 97 8.13 -13.98 -2.06
N ARG A 98 8.89 -12.90 -1.76
CA ARG A 98 8.51 -11.52 -2.16
C ARG A 98 8.44 -11.33 -3.66
N VAL A 99 9.35 -11.96 -4.42
CA VAL A 99 9.33 -11.95 -5.89
C VAL A 99 8.08 -12.65 -6.43
N ILE A 100 7.79 -13.86 -5.95
CA ILE A 100 6.61 -14.63 -6.40
C ILE A 100 5.33 -13.86 -6.07
N GLU A 101 5.19 -13.39 -4.84
CA GLU A 101 4.03 -12.63 -4.39
C GLU A 101 3.88 -11.30 -5.15
N GLY A 102 5.00 -10.61 -5.41
CA GLY A 102 4.99 -9.36 -6.16
C GLY A 102 4.61 -9.56 -7.63
N ILE A 103 5.17 -10.58 -8.30
CA ILE A 103 4.81 -10.90 -9.70
C ILE A 103 3.33 -11.30 -9.82
N THR A 104 2.78 -11.94 -8.80
CA THR A 104 1.37 -12.35 -8.76
C THR A 104 0.47 -11.34 -8.02
N GLY A 105 0.99 -10.16 -7.66
CA GLY A 105 0.29 -9.13 -6.89
C GLY A 105 -0.84 -8.38 -7.61
N GLY A 106 -1.29 -8.89 -8.76
CA GLY A 106 -2.34 -8.28 -9.59
C GLY A 106 -3.79 -8.65 -9.22
N SER A 107 -4.03 -9.35 -8.11
CA SER A 107 -5.36 -9.83 -7.73
C SER A 107 -6.39 -8.70 -7.56
N ILE A 108 -6.05 -7.66 -6.83
CA ILE A 108 -6.95 -6.51 -6.58
C ILE A 108 -7.30 -5.78 -7.89
N SER A 109 -6.31 -5.46 -8.73
CA SER A 109 -6.55 -4.78 -10.02
C SER A 109 -7.39 -5.63 -10.96
N THR A 110 -7.16 -6.95 -10.98
CA THR A 110 -7.96 -7.89 -11.77
C THR A 110 -9.40 -7.98 -11.26
N LEU A 111 -9.62 -7.94 -9.93
CA LEU A 111 -10.97 -7.88 -9.34
C LEU A 111 -11.69 -6.58 -9.70
N TYR A 112 -11.02 -5.43 -9.68
CA TYR A 112 -11.62 -4.18 -10.16
C TYR A 112 -12.05 -4.26 -11.63
N ALA A 113 -11.21 -4.85 -12.50
CA ALA A 113 -11.56 -5.08 -13.89
C ALA A 113 -12.73 -6.07 -14.03
N TYR A 114 -12.73 -7.17 -13.26
CA TYR A 114 -13.82 -8.15 -13.21
C TYR A 114 -15.16 -7.48 -12.85
N PHE A 115 -15.20 -6.64 -11.81
CA PHE A 115 -16.40 -5.90 -11.42
C PHE A 115 -16.82 -4.90 -12.49
N SER A 116 -15.86 -4.21 -13.13
CA SER A 116 -16.15 -3.30 -14.23
C SER A 116 -16.83 -4.00 -15.41
N ASP A 117 -16.40 -5.23 -15.73
CA ASP A 117 -16.95 -6.03 -16.81
C ASP A 117 -18.33 -6.63 -16.44
N SER A 118 -18.57 -6.89 -15.14
CA SER A 118 -19.75 -7.58 -14.63
C SER A 118 -20.89 -6.65 -14.17
N THR A 119 -20.68 -5.32 -14.20
CA THR A 119 -21.64 -4.33 -13.71
C THR A 119 -22.03 -3.33 -14.79
N ALA A 120 -23.30 -2.93 -14.78
CA ALA A 120 -23.79 -1.86 -15.64
C ALA A 120 -23.10 -0.52 -15.32
N PRO A 121 -22.84 0.34 -16.32
CA PRO A 121 -22.07 1.58 -16.14
C PRO A 121 -22.58 2.50 -15.03
N ASP A 122 -23.90 2.58 -14.86
CA ASP A 122 -24.60 3.38 -13.83
C ASP A 122 -24.40 2.85 -12.41
N GLN A 123 -24.09 1.55 -12.24
CA GLN A 123 -23.89 0.91 -10.94
C GLN A 123 -22.40 0.75 -10.55
N ARG A 124 -21.45 0.97 -11.48
CA ARG A 124 -20.02 0.76 -11.24
C ARG A 124 -19.50 1.52 -10.03
N THR A 125 -19.86 2.80 -9.88
CA THR A 125 -19.44 3.62 -8.75
C THR A 125 -19.86 3.03 -7.40
N LYS A 126 -21.08 2.49 -7.32
CA LYS A 126 -21.59 1.83 -6.10
C LYS A 126 -20.77 0.58 -5.77
N TYR A 127 -20.54 -0.29 -6.76
CA TYR A 127 -19.78 -1.53 -6.54
C TYR A 127 -18.32 -1.27 -6.24
N PHE A 128 -17.69 -0.28 -6.88
CA PHE A 128 -16.31 0.13 -6.55
C PHE A 128 -16.21 0.70 -5.13
N GLY A 129 -17.23 1.45 -4.68
CA GLY A 129 -17.33 1.87 -3.29
C GLY A 129 -17.38 0.69 -2.31
N TRP A 130 -18.18 -0.33 -2.61
CA TRP A 130 -18.23 -1.54 -1.80
C TRP A 130 -16.92 -2.32 -1.81
N MET A 131 -16.26 -2.44 -2.97
CA MET A 131 -14.95 -3.07 -3.07
C MET A 131 -13.91 -2.35 -2.21
N SER A 132 -13.86 -1.02 -2.27
CA SER A 132 -12.94 -0.22 -1.45
C SER A 132 -13.22 -0.36 0.04
N ALA A 133 -14.50 -0.34 0.46
CA ALA A 133 -14.89 -0.53 1.86
C ALA A 133 -14.49 -1.93 2.37
N VAL A 134 -14.75 -2.96 1.57
CA VAL A 134 -14.44 -4.35 1.93
C VAL A 134 -12.93 -4.61 1.92
N ALA A 135 -12.18 -4.04 0.95
CA ALA A 135 -10.72 -4.08 0.94
C ALA A 135 -10.15 -3.39 2.17
N GLY A 136 -10.65 -2.18 2.51
CA GLY A 136 -10.24 -1.44 3.71
C GLY A 136 -10.50 -2.23 4.99
N ALA A 137 -11.67 -2.86 5.13
CA ALA A 137 -11.98 -3.74 6.27
C ALA A 137 -10.99 -4.92 6.34
N GLY A 138 -10.68 -5.57 5.21
CA GLY A 138 -9.70 -6.66 5.16
C GLY A 138 -8.31 -6.20 5.57
N THR A 139 -7.85 -5.06 5.05
CA THR A 139 -6.53 -4.51 5.39
C THR A 139 -6.43 -4.05 6.85
N ALA A 140 -7.52 -3.58 7.45
CA ALA A 140 -7.57 -3.21 8.86
C ALA A 140 -7.55 -4.44 9.79
N LEU A 141 -8.21 -5.54 9.40
CA LEU A 141 -8.28 -6.76 10.21
C LEU A 141 -7.04 -7.64 10.09
N GLY A 142 -6.35 -7.63 8.93
CA GLY A 142 -5.19 -8.47 8.67
C GLY A 142 -4.11 -8.39 9.75
N PRO A 143 -3.63 -7.21 10.14
CA PRO A 143 -2.58 -7.08 11.14
C PRO A 143 -2.97 -7.54 12.54
N VAL A 144 -4.24 -7.34 12.97
CA VAL A 144 -4.74 -7.88 14.26
C VAL A 144 -4.75 -9.40 14.22
N ILE A 145 -5.25 -9.98 13.12
CA ILE A 145 -5.24 -11.44 12.94
C ILE A 145 -3.80 -11.96 12.94
N GLY A 146 -2.89 -11.31 12.19
CA GLY A 146 -1.49 -11.69 12.13
C GLY A 146 -0.78 -11.59 13.48
N GLY A 147 -0.96 -10.48 14.18
CA GLY A 147 -0.40 -10.27 15.52
C GLY A 147 -0.97 -11.22 16.57
N GLY A 148 -2.28 -11.51 16.51
CA GLY A 148 -2.94 -12.46 17.39
C GLY A 148 -2.49 -13.91 17.16
N LEU A 149 -2.38 -14.33 15.90
CA LEU A 149 -1.90 -15.67 15.53
C LEU A 149 -0.43 -15.90 15.87
N ALA A 150 0.37 -14.83 16.02
CA ALA A 150 1.77 -14.92 16.39
C ALA A 150 2.00 -15.56 17.78
N HIS A 151 1.00 -15.59 18.66
CA HIS A 151 1.05 -16.34 19.91
C HIS A 151 1.24 -17.87 19.73
N PHE A 152 0.79 -18.40 18.60
CA PHE A 152 0.96 -19.81 18.25
C PHE A 152 2.26 -20.09 17.48
N GLY A 153 3.03 -19.06 17.20
CA GLY A 153 4.28 -19.08 16.45
C GLY A 153 4.30 -18.03 15.33
N TYR A 154 5.46 -17.42 15.11
CA TYR A 154 5.60 -16.32 14.13
C TYR A 154 5.32 -16.74 12.68
N ALA A 155 5.49 -18.01 12.34
CA ALA A 155 5.18 -18.54 11.01
C ALA A 155 3.68 -18.83 10.81
N VAL A 156 2.89 -18.99 11.89
CA VAL A 156 1.47 -19.35 11.82
C VAL A 156 0.66 -18.35 11.00
N PRO A 157 0.80 -17.03 11.17
CA PRO A 157 0.12 -16.04 10.32
C PRO A 157 0.38 -16.25 8.83
N MET A 158 1.60 -16.66 8.46
CA MET A 158 1.96 -16.92 7.06
C MET A 158 1.26 -18.15 6.51
N PHE A 159 1.20 -19.25 7.28
CA PHE A 159 0.48 -20.45 6.86
C PHE A 159 -1.03 -20.21 6.79
N VAL A 160 -1.59 -19.42 7.69
CA VAL A 160 -3.00 -19.00 7.62
C VAL A 160 -3.24 -18.12 6.39
N GLY A 161 -2.36 -17.14 6.12
CA GLY A 161 -2.42 -16.32 4.90
C GLY A 161 -2.34 -17.15 3.62
N ALA A 162 -1.43 -18.14 3.59
CA ALA A 162 -1.32 -19.10 2.49
C ALA A 162 -2.61 -19.91 2.30
N LEU A 163 -3.16 -20.45 3.38
CA LEU A 163 -4.41 -21.21 3.37
C LEU A 163 -5.57 -20.35 2.85
N VAL A 164 -5.73 -19.13 3.38
CA VAL A 164 -6.77 -18.18 2.95
C VAL A 164 -6.64 -17.86 1.46
N SER A 165 -5.41 -17.61 0.98
CA SER A 165 -5.18 -17.29 -0.43
C SER A 165 -5.45 -18.48 -1.35
N ILE A 166 -5.03 -19.70 -0.97
CA ILE A 166 -5.26 -20.94 -1.71
C ILE A 166 -6.76 -21.27 -1.73
N VAL A 167 -7.45 -21.19 -0.58
CA VAL A 167 -8.91 -21.42 -0.49
C VAL A 167 -9.66 -20.42 -1.36
N ASN A 168 -9.24 -19.14 -1.34
CA ASN A 168 -9.82 -18.12 -2.22
C ASN A 168 -9.56 -18.44 -3.71
N GLY A 169 -8.37 -18.95 -4.04
CA GLY A 169 -8.02 -19.41 -5.38
C GLY A 169 -8.90 -20.59 -5.85
N VAL A 170 -9.08 -21.60 -4.99
CA VAL A 170 -9.97 -22.73 -5.25
C VAL A 170 -11.42 -22.26 -5.40
N TYR A 171 -11.85 -21.37 -4.52
CA TYR A 171 -13.18 -20.76 -4.58
C TYR A 171 -13.40 -19.98 -5.90
N ALA A 172 -12.43 -19.15 -6.30
CA ALA A 172 -12.47 -18.45 -7.59
C ALA A 172 -12.50 -19.44 -8.77
N TRP A 173 -11.74 -20.54 -8.66
CA TRP A 173 -11.72 -21.59 -9.69
C TRP A 173 -13.06 -22.32 -9.80
N LEU A 174 -13.73 -22.63 -8.71
CA LEU A 174 -14.98 -23.40 -8.72
C LEU A 174 -16.22 -22.51 -8.99
N CYS A 175 -16.26 -21.32 -8.39
CA CYS A 175 -17.49 -20.53 -8.27
C CYS A 175 -17.49 -19.23 -9.09
N LEU A 176 -16.34 -18.69 -9.49
CA LEU A 176 -16.29 -17.39 -10.18
C LEU A 176 -16.45 -17.60 -11.70
N PRO A 177 -17.52 -17.08 -12.34
CA PRO A 177 -17.65 -17.12 -13.79
C PRO A 177 -16.64 -16.18 -14.46
N GLU A 178 -16.31 -16.41 -15.75
CA GLU A 178 -15.52 -15.47 -16.52
C GLU A 178 -16.36 -14.21 -16.83
N SER A 179 -15.79 -13.02 -16.55
CA SER A 179 -16.49 -11.76 -16.78
C SER A 179 -16.24 -11.18 -18.18
N LEU A 180 -15.10 -11.54 -18.82
CA LEU A 180 -14.72 -11.01 -20.11
C LEU A 180 -15.07 -11.99 -21.24
N PRO A 181 -16.12 -11.73 -22.04
CA PRO A 181 -16.50 -12.57 -23.18
C PRO A 181 -15.35 -12.69 -24.19
N LYS A 182 -15.24 -13.86 -24.84
CA LYS A 182 -14.19 -14.10 -25.85
C LYS A 182 -14.18 -13.04 -26.97
N SER A 183 -15.36 -12.54 -27.35
CA SER A 183 -15.53 -11.49 -28.38
C SER A 183 -14.96 -10.12 -27.95
N SER A 184 -14.84 -9.85 -26.66
CA SER A 184 -14.34 -8.57 -26.12
C SER A 184 -12.87 -8.61 -25.75
N ARG A 185 -12.21 -9.77 -25.88
CA ARG A 185 -10.79 -9.95 -25.58
C ARG A 185 -9.92 -9.22 -26.58
N ARG A 186 -8.87 -8.55 -26.07
CA ARG A 186 -7.92 -7.80 -26.90
C ARG A 186 -6.54 -8.44 -26.80
N LYS A 187 -5.78 -8.44 -27.91
CA LYS A 187 -4.39 -8.89 -27.90
C LYS A 187 -3.55 -7.96 -27.00
N ALA A 188 -2.76 -8.55 -26.11
CA ALA A 188 -1.83 -7.79 -25.29
C ALA A 188 -0.86 -7.00 -26.18
N SER A 189 -0.74 -5.70 -25.95
CA SER A 189 0.18 -4.84 -26.67
C SER A 189 1.38 -4.51 -25.80
N LEU A 190 2.58 -4.90 -26.21
CA LEU A 190 3.84 -4.57 -25.54
C LEU A 190 4.03 -3.05 -25.35
N LYS A 191 3.44 -2.23 -26.23
CA LYS A 191 3.49 -0.76 -26.11
C LYS A 191 2.65 -0.23 -24.94
N ALA A 192 1.60 -0.96 -24.53
CA ALA A 192 0.76 -0.60 -23.37
C ALA A 192 1.41 -1.01 -22.04
N ILE A 193 2.37 -1.94 -22.07
CA ILE A 193 3.03 -2.52 -20.89
C ILE A 193 4.15 -1.62 -20.34
N ASN A 194 4.59 -0.59 -21.08
CA ASN A 194 5.73 0.25 -20.66
C ASN A 194 5.32 1.26 -19.58
N PRO A 195 5.65 1.05 -18.28
CA PRO A 195 5.27 1.94 -17.19
C PRO A 195 5.97 3.31 -17.29
N ILE A 196 7.16 3.36 -17.88
CA ILE A 196 7.95 4.60 -17.99
C ILE A 196 7.27 5.61 -18.94
N ARG A 197 6.57 5.12 -19.97
CA ARG A 197 5.85 5.99 -20.91
C ARG A 197 4.71 6.76 -20.23
N GLN A 198 4.14 6.21 -19.16
CA GLN A 198 3.07 6.86 -18.41
C GLN A 198 3.58 8.12 -17.71
N PHE A 199 4.83 8.17 -17.24
CA PHE A 199 5.39 9.34 -16.55
C PHE A 199 5.46 10.59 -17.45
N ARG A 200 5.47 10.43 -18.78
CA ARG A 200 5.52 11.55 -19.71
C ARG A 200 4.37 12.56 -19.47
N TYR A 201 3.20 12.07 -19.09
CA TYR A 201 2.03 12.93 -18.86
C TYR A 201 2.17 13.85 -17.64
N ILE A 202 3.00 13.51 -16.66
CA ILE A 202 3.29 14.35 -15.49
C ILE A 202 4.08 15.61 -15.92
N PHE A 203 4.92 15.48 -16.95
CA PHE A 203 5.82 16.55 -17.38
C PHE A 203 5.19 17.48 -18.44
N THR A 204 3.96 17.22 -18.89
CA THR A 204 3.29 18.03 -19.91
C THR A 204 2.75 19.36 -19.39
N ASP A 205 2.40 19.43 -18.11
CA ASP A 205 1.84 20.61 -17.47
C ASP A 205 2.55 20.93 -16.15
N THR A 206 2.80 22.22 -15.90
CA THR A 206 3.50 22.68 -14.69
C THR A 206 2.70 22.48 -13.42
N GLY A 207 1.37 22.62 -13.48
CA GLY A 207 0.48 22.42 -12.36
C GLY A 207 0.44 20.95 -11.95
N ILE A 208 0.27 20.05 -12.93
CA ILE A 208 0.30 18.58 -12.72
C ILE A 208 1.63 18.16 -12.14
N ARG A 209 2.73 18.62 -12.72
CA ARG A 209 4.08 18.28 -12.24
C ARG A 209 4.29 18.70 -10.79
N ARG A 210 3.85 19.93 -10.40
CA ARG A 210 3.99 20.44 -9.04
C ARG A 210 3.22 19.62 -8.03
N ILE A 211 1.95 19.34 -8.29
CA ILE A 211 1.09 18.60 -7.34
C ILE A 211 1.53 17.14 -7.20
N VAL A 212 1.93 16.49 -8.31
CA VAL A 212 2.46 15.12 -8.28
C VAL A 212 3.80 15.04 -7.56
N PHE A 213 4.69 16.03 -7.77
CA PHE A 213 5.97 16.08 -7.08
C PHE A 213 5.79 16.33 -5.57
N THR A 214 4.88 17.21 -5.17
CA THR A 214 4.50 17.40 -3.76
C THR A 214 4.03 16.09 -3.13
N ALA A 215 3.14 15.35 -3.80
CA ALA A 215 2.67 14.06 -3.32
C ALA A 215 3.81 13.01 -3.26
N PHE A 216 4.70 13.01 -4.25
CA PHE A 216 5.86 12.10 -4.26
C PHE A 216 6.79 12.32 -3.06
N LEU A 217 7.02 13.58 -2.65
CA LEU A 217 7.79 13.92 -1.45
C LEU A 217 7.14 13.39 -0.16
N LEU A 218 5.81 13.22 -0.12
CA LEU A 218 5.10 12.63 1.02
C LEU A 218 5.09 11.09 0.94
N TRP A 219 4.85 10.53 -0.24
CA TRP A 219 4.80 9.06 -0.41
C TRP A 219 6.13 8.37 -0.17
N LEU A 220 7.27 9.04 -0.42
CA LEU A 220 8.59 8.48 -0.17
C LEU A 220 8.80 8.13 1.32
N PRO A 221 8.71 9.08 2.27
CA PRO A 221 8.86 8.77 3.68
C PRO A 221 7.71 7.88 4.21
N ALA A 222 6.50 8.00 3.68
CA ALA A 222 5.37 7.15 4.03
C ALA A 222 5.66 5.67 3.75
N GLY A 223 6.16 5.35 2.54
CA GLY A 223 6.60 3.99 2.20
C GLY A 223 7.75 3.51 3.07
N GLY A 224 8.67 4.41 3.41
CA GLY A 224 9.78 4.14 4.33
C GLY A 224 9.31 3.83 5.75
N LEU A 225 8.44 4.67 6.31
CA LEU A 225 7.87 4.46 7.64
C LEU A 225 7.11 3.14 7.72
N GLN A 226 6.28 2.85 6.72
CA GLN A 226 5.54 1.59 6.65
C GLN A 226 6.47 0.37 6.70
N ALA A 227 7.62 0.41 6.03
CA ALA A 227 8.57 -0.70 5.99
C ALA A 227 9.29 -0.92 7.32
N VAL A 228 9.72 0.16 7.99
CA VAL A 228 10.48 0.06 9.25
C VAL A 228 9.59 0.13 10.50
N PHE A 229 8.30 0.37 10.38
CA PHE A 229 7.36 0.58 11.49
C PHE A 229 7.47 -0.50 12.56
N SER A 230 7.33 -1.76 12.16
CA SER A 230 7.38 -2.89 13.09
C SER A 230 8.75 -3.01 13.76
N GLN A 231 9.84 -2.83 13.01
CA GLN A 231 11.19 -2.87 13.55
C GLN A 231 11.45 -1.71 14.53
N PHE A 232 11.03 -0.49 14.17
CA PHE A 232 11.17 0.68 15.03
C PHE A 232 10.47 0.50 16.37
N THR A 233 9.27 -0.05 16.38
CA THR A 233 8.50 -0.26 17.62
C THR A 233 9.06 -1.38 18.49
N ILE A 234 9.70 -2.39 17.88
CA ILE A 234 10.41 -3.43 18.61
C ILE A 234 11.68 -2.84 19.26
N ASP A 235 12.48 -2.12 18.49
CA ASP A 235 13.76 -1.58 18.97
C ASP A 235 13.58 -0.47 20.03
N SER A 236 12.56 0.39 19.86
CA SER A 236 12.34 1.53 20.74
C SER A 236 11.50 1.21 21.98
N PHE A 237 10.58 0.24 21.88
CA PHE A 237 9.55 0.00 22.90
C PHE A 237 9.38 -1.47 23.27
N ALA A 238 10.10 -2.39 22.66
CA ALA A 238 9.99 -3.84 22.82
C ALA A 238 8.54 -4.37 22.60
N TRP A 239 7.83 -3.81 21.60
CA TRP A 239 6.44 -4.18 21.33
C TRP A 239 6.32 -5.60 20.77
N SER A 240 5.27 -6.29 21.23
CA SER A 240 4.89 -7.60 20.70
C SER A 240 4.20 -7.49 19.34
N PRO A 241 4.16 -8.58 18.54
CA PRO A 241 3.43 -8.61 17.27
C PRO A 241 1.95 -8.21 17.42
N THR A 242 1.34 -8.55 18.54
CA THR A 242 -0.06 -8.22 18.84
C THR A 242 -0.28 -6.71 18.97
N LEU A 243 0.59 -6.00 19.71
CA LEU A 243 0.53 -4.53 19.82
C LEU A 243 0.78 -3.86 18.47
N ILE A 244 1.77 -4.35 17.72
CA ILE A 244 2.07 -3.85 16.37
C ILE A 244 0.85 -4.03 15.45
N GLY A 245 0.24 -5.21 15.45
CA GLY A 245 -0.95 -5.50 14.68
C GLY A 245 -2.13 -4.62 15.07
N LEU A 246 -2.32 -4.37 16.36
CA LEU A 246 -3.37 -3.47 16.87
C LEU A 246 -3.17 -2.04 16.36
N MET A 247 -1.94 -1.53 16.38
CA MET A 247 -1.66 -0.17 15.88
C MET A 247 -1.93 -0.02 14.38
N PHE A 248 -1.54 -0.98 13.56
CA PHE A 248 -1.91 -0.98 12.14
C PHE A 248 -3.43 -0.97 11.92
N SER A 249 -4.17 -1.73 12.75
CA SER A 249 -5.63 -1.78 12.65
C SER A 249 -6.29 -0.49 13.12
N ILE A 250 -5.75 0.17 14.15
CA ILE A 250 -6.19 1.50 14.58
C ILE A 250 -6.04 2.50 13.43
N LEU A 251 -4.91 2.49 12.72
CA LEU A 251 -4.73 3.32 11.54
C LEU A 251 -5.73 3.01 10.43
N GLY A 252 -5.99 1.73 10.16
CA GLY A 252 -6.98 1.32 9.16
C GLY A 252 -8.39 1.78 9.51
N ILE A 253 -8.79 1.67 10.78
CA ILE A 253 -10.09 2.16 11.28
C ILE A 253 -10.14 3.70 11.20
N GLN A 254 -9.06 4.36 11.61
CA GLN A 254 -8.94 5.82 11.52
C GLN A 254 -9.10 6.32 10.08
N ASP A 255 -8.48 5.64 9.11
CA ASP A 255 -8.59 5.98 7.69
C ASP A 255 -10.05 5.85 7.20
N ILE A 256 -10.72 4.76 7.55
CA ILE A 256 -12.14 4.55 7.23
C ILE A 256 -13.01 5.66 7.83
N LEU A 257 -12.81 6.00 9.10
CA LEU A 257 -13.58 7.05 9.78
C LEU A 257 -13.30 8.43 9.19
N ALA A 258 -12.03 8.73 8.91
CA ALA A 258 -11.64 10.00 8.32
C ALA A 258 -12.22 10.18 6.91
N GLN A 259 -12.17 9.17 6.07
CA GLN A 259 -12.74 9.23 4.72
C GLN A 259 -14.27 9.26 4.72
N SER A 260 -14.91 8.55 5.65
CA SER A 260 -16.38 8.44 5.70
C SER A 260 -17.05 9.66 6.32
N PHE A 261 -16.44 10.29 7.33
CA PHE A 261 -17.06 11.37 8.12
C PHE A 261 -16.28 12.68 8.02
N LEU A 262 -14.97 12.66 8.26
CA LEU A 262 -14.17 13.88 8.32
C LEU A 262 -14.02 14.53 6.94
N MET A 263 -13.70 13.75 5.91
CA MET A 263 -13.49 14.29 4.57
C MET A 263 -14.73 14.95 3.97
N PRO A 264 -15.96 14.37 4.03
CA PRO A 264 -17.16 15.04 3.58
C PRO A 264 -17.48 16.33 4.38
N TRP A 265 -17.14 16.35 5.68
CA TRP A 265 -17.32 17.55 6.51
C TRP A 265 -16.31 18.64 6.12
N LEU A 266 -15.03 18.31 5.93
CA LEU A 266 -13.99 19.26 5.50
C LEU A 266 -14.30 19.88 4.13
N LEU A 267 -14.79 19.09 3.18
CA LEU A 267 -15.17 19.58 1.84
C LEU A 267 -16.33 20.58 1.87
N LYS A 268 -17.16 20.59 2.92
CA LYS A 268 -18.20 21.62 3.12
C LYS A 268 -17.63 22.90 3.71
N GLN A 269 -16.54 22.83 4.47
CA GLN A 269 -15.97 23.96 5.21
C GLN A 269 -14.80 24.62 4.48
N MET A 270 -14.05 23.86 3.68
CA MET A 270 -12.78 24.28 3.11
C MET A 270 -12.66 23.88 1.63
N ARG A 271 -11.85 24.64 0.89
CA ARG A 271 -11.44 24.26 -0.47
C ARG A 271 -10.36 23.18 -0.42
N GLU A 272 -10.31 22.30 -1.42
CA GLU A 272 -9.31 21.21 -1.51
C GLU A 272 -7.86 21.64 -1.24
N PRO A 273 -7.35 22.80 -1.75
CA PRO A 273 -6.00 23.23 -1.44
C PRO A 273 -5.72 23.48 0.04
N ALA A 274 -6.73 23.92 0.80
CA ALA A 274 -6.61 24.07 2.24
C ALA A 274 -6.57 22.72 2.95
N ILE A 275 -7.39 21.75 2.50
CA ILE A 275 -7.38 20.38 3.02
C ILE A 275 -6.04 19.72 2.76
N LEU A 276 -5.47 19.86 1.54
CA LEU A 276 -4.13 19.37 1.22
C LEU A 276 -3.07 19.92 2.18
N ARG A 277 -3.12 21.25 2.46
CA ARG A 277 -2.18 21.89 3.40
C ARG A 277 -2.28 21.31 4.80
N TRP A 278 -3.50 21.16 5.32
CA TRP A 278 -3.73 20.57 6.64
C TRP A 278 -3.32 19.09 6.69
N GLY A 279 -3.53 18.34 5.61
CA GLY A 279 -3.04 16.98 5.46
C GLY A 279 -1.51 16.91 5.60
N ILE A 280 -0.77 17.74 4.85
CA ILE A 280 0.69 17.80 4.93
C ILE A 280 1.17 18.20 6.34
N ILE A 281 0.54 19.20 6.96
CA ILE A 281 0.86 19.63 8.33
C ILE A 281 0.64 18.49 9.32
N GLY A 282 -0.46 17.73 9.17
CA GLY A 282 -0.75 16.55 10.00
C GLY A 282 0.33 15.49 9.88
N GLU A 283 0.73 15.13 8.65
CA GLU A 283 1.81 14.17 8.42
C GLU A 283 3.15 14.64 9.01
N VAL A 284 3.57 15.89 8.75
CA VAL A 284 4.82 16.45 9.29
C VAL A 284 4.80 16.46 10.82
N SER A 285 3.68 16.90 11.42
CA SER A 285 3.52 16.87 12.88
C SER A 285 3.61 15.44 13.42
N GLY A 286 2.99 14.48 12.71
CA GLY A 286 3.11 13.07 13.05
C GLY A 286 4.55 12.58 13.06
N TYR A 287 5.33 12.88 12.01
CA TYR A 287 6.75 12.55 11.96
C TYR A 287 7.57 13.21 13.08
N CYS A 288 7.25 14.46 13.47
CA CYS A 288 7.90 15.11 14.60
C CYS A 288 7.65 14.34 15.91
N PHE A 289 6.42 13.94 16.19
CA PHE A 289 6.10 13.15 17.38
C PHE A 289 6.73 11.75 17.35
N ILE A 290 6.75 11.08 16.19
CA ILE A 290 7.44 9.80 16.00
C ILE A 290 8.93 9.95 16.27
N CYS A 291 9.56 11.01 15.75
CA CYS A 291 10.98 11.31 16.00
C CYS A 291 11.25 11.51 17.49
N LEU A 292 10.46 12.36 18.16
CA LEU A 292 10.56 12.60 19.60
C LEU A 292 10.35 11.33 20.42
N SER A 293 9.43 10.46 20.00
CA SER A 293 9.18 9.19 20.70
C SER A 293 10.39 8.27 20.76
N GLY A 294 11.18 8.24 19.70
CA GLY A 294 12.43 7.46 19.66
C GLY A 294 13.53 8.05 20.53
N PHE A 295 13.65 9.39 20.63
CA PHE A 295 14.62 10.04 21.51
C PHE A 295 14.28 9.86 22.98
N PHE A 296 13.01 9.95 23.35
CA PHE A 296 12.56 9.85 24.76
C PHE A 296 12.11 8.46 25.17
N ALA A 297 12.17 7.47 24.27
CA ALA A 297 11.63 6.11 24.45
C ALA A 297 10.19 6.12 24.99
N ALA A 298 9.35 7.05 24.49
CA ALA A 298 8.02 7.32 24.99
C ALA A 298 6.93 6.79 24.03
N PRO A 299 6.33 5.60 24.31
CA PRO A 299 5.32 5.00 23.43
C PRO A 299 4.11 5.89 23.16
N ILE A 300 3.72 6.70 24.15
CA ILE A 300 2.58 7.61 24.02
C ILE A 300 2.81 8.66 22.92
N LEU A 301 4.03 9.19 22.81
CA LEU A 301 4.37 10.14 21.74
C LEU A 301 4.32 9.46 20.38
N PHE A 302 4.72 8.19 20.30
CA PHE A 302 4.63 7.42 19.07
C PHE A 302 3.17 7.24 18.64
N VAL A 303 2.29 6.85 19.56
CA VAL A 303 0.86 6.67 19.27
C VAL A 303 0.22 7.99 18.82
N LEU A 304 0.50 9.10 19.52
CA LEU A 304 0.03 10.42 19.12
C LEU A 304 0.54 10.83 17.74
N GLY A 305 1.84 10.60 17.47
CA GLY A 305 2.46 10.86 16.19
C GLY A 305 1.83 10.04 15.07
N LEU A 306 1.58 8.76 15.34
CA LEU A 306 0.95 7.84 14.39
C LEU A 306 -0.48 8.27 14.04
N LEU A 307 -1.27 8.68 15.04
CA LEU A 307 -2.63 9.17 14.83
C LEU A 307 -2.64 10.50 14.05
N LEU A 308 -1.71 11.41 14.33
CA LEU A 308 -1.59 12.67 13.58
C LEU A 308 -1.16 12.41 12.13
N TYR A 309 -0.17 11.55 11.92
CA TYR A 309 0.28 11.12 10.60
C TYR A 309 -0.87 10.48 9.81
N GLY A 310 -1.54 9.49 10.39
CA GLY A 310 -2.66 8.79 9.74
C GLY A 310 -3.83 9.71 9.41
N MET A 311 -4.13 10.69 10.27
CA MET A 311 -5.16 11.69 9.99
C MET A 311 -4.76 12.60 8.81
N GLY A 312 -3.48 13.00 8.75
CA GLY A 312 -2.93 13.79 7.65
C GLY A 312 -3.05 13.05 6.31
N ASP A 313 -2.57 11.80 6.26
CA ASP A 313 -2.62 10.94 5.06
C ASP A 313 -4.06 10.67 4.60
N ALA A 314 -4.96 10.36 5.53
CA ALA A 314 -6.37 10.04 5.25
C ALA A 314 -7.13 11.19 4.59
N VAL A 315 -6.78 12.46 4.89
CA VAL A 315 -7.41 13.63 4.24
C VAL A 315 -6.63 14.11 3.02
N PHE A 316 -5.29 13.87 2.98
CA PHE A 316 -4.45 14.27 1.86
C PHE A 316 -4.80 13.50 0.58
N ALA A 317 -4.89 12.18 0.64
CA ALA A 317 -5.03 11.34 -0.55
C ALA A 317 -6.30 11.62 -1.37
N PRO A 318 -7.53 11.75 -0.78
CA PRO A 318 -8.72 12.10 -1.52
C PRO A 318 -8.67 13.53 -2.09
N ALA A 319 -8.18 14.51 -1.31
CA ALA A 319 -8.04 15.90 -1.74
C ALA A 319 -7.04 16.03 -2.89
N TYR A 320 -5.93 15.26 -2.86
CA TYR A 320 -4.96 15.18 -3.92
C TYR A 320 -5.58 14.66 -5.22
N ASN A 321 -6.26 13.51 -5.16
CA ASN A 321 -6.91 12.93 -6.34
C ASN A 321 -7.99 13.84 -6.92
N GLY A 322 -8.78 14.53 -6.06
CA GLY A 322 -9.76 15.53 -6.47
C GLY A 322 -9.10 16.71 -7.17
N SER A 323 -8.08 17.30 -6.57
CA SER A 323 -7.33 18.42 -7.14
C SER A 323 -6.65 18.05 -8.46
N LEU A 324 -6.02 16.89 -8.54
CA LEU A 324 -5.35 16.40 -9.75
C LEU A 324 -6.37 16.19 -10.89
N SER A 325 -7.54 15.63 -10.59
CA SER A 325 -8.57 15.39 -11.61
C SER A 325 -9.13 16.68 -12.22
N LYS A 326 -9.15 17.78 -11.47
CA LYS A 326 -9.63 19.11 -11.93
C LYS A 326 -8.63 19.83 -12.83
N LEU A 327 -7.35 19.48 -12.78
CA LEU A 327 -6.29 20.07 -13.61
C LEU A 327 -6.27 19.51 -15.04
N VAL A 328 -7.05 18.47 -15.32
CA VAL A 328 -7.02 17.76 -16.61
C VAL A 328 -8.40 17.62 -17.22
N ASN A 329 -8.42 17.66 -18.57
CA ASN A 329 -9.63 17.36 -19.32
C ASN A 329 -10.05 15.89 -19.11
N GLN A 330 -11.35 15.63 -19.18
CA GLN A 330 -11.97 14.32 -18.96
C GLN A 330 -11.33 13.19 -19.80
N LYS A 331 -10.84 13.53 -21.02
CA LYS A 331 -10.16 12.58 -21.92
C LYS A 331 -8.78 12.12 -21.43
N ASP A 332 -8.08 12.94 -20.64
CA ASP A 332 -6.71 12.68 -20.18
C ASP A 332 -6.63 12.31 -18.69
N GLN A 333 -7.76 12.38 -17.95
CA GLN A 333 -7.80 12.02 -16.53
C GLN A 333 -7.21 10.65 -16.23
N GLY A 334 -7.61 9.62 -17.01
CA GLY A 334 -7.09 8.26 -16.80
C GLY A 334 -5.57 8.15 -16.99
N LYS A 335 -5.01 8.92 -17.94
CA LYS A 335 -3.56 8.92 -18.18
C LYS A 335 -2.80 9.59 -17.04
N VAL A 336 -3.29 10.72 -16.55
CA VAL A 336 -2.63 11.48 -15.48
C VAL A 336 -2.77 10.77 -14.14
N LEU A 337 -3.94 10.25 -13.80
CA LEU A 337 -4.14 9.43 -12.59
C LEU A 337 -3.30 8.14 -12.63
N GLY A 338 -3.21 7.48 -13.78
CA GLY A 338 -2.35 6.32 -13.97
C GLY A 338 -0.86 6.66 -13.81
N SER A 339 -0.43 7.82 -14.33
CA SER A 339 0.95 8.31 -14.14
C SER A 339 1.25 8.63 -12.67
N SER A 340 0.29 9.22 -11.98
CA SER A 340 0.38 9.50 -10.53
C SER A 340 0.50 8.21 -9.72
N GLN A 341 -0.30 7.18 -10.02
CA GLN A 341 -0.19 5.85 -9.41
C GLN A 341 1.17 5.20 -9.67
N GLY A 342 1.73 5.40 -10.88
CA GLY A 342 3.09 4.97 -11.19
C GLY A 342 4.14 5.65 -10.29
N MET A 343 4.01 6.96 -10.05
CA MET A 343 4.90 7.70 -9.14
C MET A 343 4.76 7.23 -7.69
N GLN A 344 3.53 6.96 -7.24
CA GLN A 344 3.29 6.39 -5.91
C GLN A 344 3.92 4.99 -5.78
N SER A 345 3.80 4.15 -6.81
CA SER A 345 4.43 2.84 -6.83
C SER A 345 5.96 2.93 -6.80
N LEU A 346 6.55 3.91 -7.50
CA LEU A 346 7.98 4.19 -7.45
C LEU A 346 8.42 4.63 -6.04
N ALA A 347 7.63 5.47 -5.38
CA ALA A 347 7.89 5.87 -3.99
C ALA A 347 7.84 4.68 -3.02
N ARG A 348 6.96 3.71 -3.25
CA ARG A 348 6.89 2.46 -2.48
C ARG A 348 8.08 1.52 -2.70
N VAL A 349 8.84 1.69 -3.77
CA VAL A 349 10.10 0.97 -4.00
C VAL A 349 11.27 1.71 -3.35
N ILE A 350 11.37 3.01 -3.61
CA ILE A 350 12.52 3.83 -3.17
C ILE A 350 12.45 4.13 -1.66
N GLY A 351 11.25 4.44 -1.15
CA GLY A 351 11.02 4.83 0.24
C GLY A 351 11.55 3.81 1.25
N PRO A 352 11.17 2.53 1.16
CA PRO A 352 11.71 1.48 2.03
C PRO A 352 13.22 1.37 1.99
N LEU A 353 13.84 1.41 0.80
CA LEU A 353 15.30 1.31 0.66
C LEU A 353 16.01 2.49 1.33
N LEU A 354 15.51 3.71 1.14
CA LEU A 354 16.03 4.89 1.81
C LEU A 354 15.89 4.78 3.33
N ALA A 355 14.70 4.39 3.81
CA ALA A 355 14.44 4.26 5.24
C ALA A 355 15.31 3.18 5.89
N GLY A 356 15.43 2.01 5.26
CA GLY A 356 16.28 0.93 5.75
C GLY A 356 17.75 1.32 5.79
N GLN A 357 18.25 2.03 4.77
CA GLN A 357 19.63 2.49 4.72
C GLN A 357 19.92 3.57 5.77
N LEU A 358 19.00 4.52 5.96
CA LEU A 358 19.10 5.55 6.99
C LEU A 358 19.05 4.95 8.40
N TYR A 359 18.25 3.91 8.59
CA TYR A 359 18.18 3.16 9.84
C TYR A 359 19.54 2.56 10.21
N VAL A 360 20.25 1.98 9.22
CA VAL A 360 21.60 1.40 9.41
C VAL A 360 22.65 2.45 9.70
N TRP A 361 22.64 3.58 8.94
CA TRP A 361 23.74 4.54 9.00
C TRP A 361 23.66 5.50 10.18
N PHE A 362 22.46 5.81 10.65
CA PHE A 362 22.29 6.86 11.65
C PHE A 362 21.60 6.36 12.92
N ALA A 363 20.30 6.08 12.88
CA ALA A 363 19.53 5.66 14.06
C ALA A 363 18.11 5.20 13.65
N PRO A 364 17.38 4.49 14.53
CA PRO A 364 15.97 4.14 14.31
C PRO A 364 15.06 5.32 13.98
N VAL A 365 15.37 6.52 14.46
CA VAL A 365 14.57 7.75 14.22
C VAL A 365 14.82 8.40 12.85
N ALA A 366 15.91 8.04 12.15
CA ALA A 366 16.30 8.68 10.89
C ALA A 366 15.22 8.64 9.80
N PRO A 367 14.43 7.58 9.63
CA PRO A 367 13.30 7.59 8.70
C PRO A 367 12.24 8.62 9.03
N ALA A 368 11.97 8.90 10.31
CA ALA A 368 11.04 9.96 10.72
C ALA A 368 11.61 11.36 10.43
N VAL A 369 12.92 11.56 10.62
CA VAL A 369 13.61 12.82 10.22
C VAL A 369 13.49 13.04 8.72
N LEU A 370 13.64 11.99 7.90
CA LEU A 370 13.38 12.06 6.46
C LEU A 370 11.97 12.55 6.16
N GLY A 371 10.98 12.05 6.91
CA GLY A 371 9.58 12.48 6.80
C GLY A 371 9.38 13.95 7.10
N ILE A 372 10.06 14.47 8.12
CA ILE A 372 10.03 15.91 8.46
C ILE A 372 10.63 16.75 7.33
N ILE A 373 11.79 16.36 6.79
CA ILE A 373 12.50 17.11 5.74
C ILE A 373 11.67 17.11 4.45
N PHE A 374 11.21 15.96 4.00
CA PHE A 374 10.46 15.86 2.76
C PHE A 374 9.04 16.43 2.87
N GLY A 375 8.36 16.23 4.00
CA GLY A 375 7.07 16.86 4.27
C GLY A 375 7.17 18.37 4.38
N GLY A 376 8.20 18.89 5.04
CA GLY A 376 8.51 20.35 5.06
C GLY A 376 8.80 20.89 3.67
N GLY A 377 9.57 20.16 2.86
CA GLY A 377 9.81 20.47 1.45
C GLY A 377 8.50 20.48 0.64
N ALA A 378 7.64 19.47 0.82
CA ALA A 378 6.34 19.39 0.19
C ALA A 378 5.46 20.60 0.54
N LEU A 379 5.43 21.01 1.81
CA LEU A 379 4.68 22.17 2.27
C LEU A 379 5.20 23.46 1.63
N PHE A 380 6.53 23.64 1.56
CA PHE A 380 7.16 24.78 0.91
C PHE A 380 6.84 24.86 -0.59
N PHE A 381 6.99 23.74 -1.31
CA PHE A 381 6.64 23.67 -2.75
C PHE A 381 5.16 23.94 -3.00
N PHE A 382 4.31 23.39 -2.15
CA PHE A 382 2.86 23.61 -2.25
C PHE A 382 2.49 25.07 -1.99
N TRP A 383 3.10 25.73 -1.01
CA TRP A 383 2.83 27.15 -0.71
C TRP A 383 3.25 28.05 -1.86
N LYS A 384 4.47 27.87 -2.40
CA LYS A 384 4.98 28.62 -3.55
C LYS A 384 4.16 28.43 -4.84
N SER A 385 3.34 27.37 -4.90
CA SER A 385 2.47 27.11 -6.06
C SER A 385 1.15 27.88 -6.02
N GLN A 386 0.78 28.41 -4.85
CA GLN A 386 -0.46 29.17 -4.64
C GLN A 386 -0.23 30.71 -4.60
N ALA A 387 1.01 31.14 -4.44
CA ALA A 387 1.46 32.50 -4.60
C ALA A 387 1.79 32.79 -6.07
#